data_6c0b2f14e2c0a84e669f70c66816c8b1
#
_entry.id   6c0b2f14e2c0a84e669f70c66816c8b1
#
_cell.length_a   1.000
_cell.length_b   1.000
_cell.length_c   1.000
_cell.angle_alpha   90.00
_cell.angle_beta   90.00
_cell.angle_gamma   90.00
#
_symmetry.space_group_name_H-M   'P 1'
#
loop_
_entity.id
_entity.type
_entity.pdbx_description
1 polymer ?
#
loop_
_entity_poly.entity_id
_entity_poly.type
_entity_poly.pdbx_seq_one_letter_code
_entity_poly.pdbx_strand_id
1 'polypeptide(L)' 'MIGSLYTVTFRGSPTERLSPYARDEVKGLDNALTYACNLMRAGHQDVPIQDETGKSISGVLLMACCRGQKELTPDLFS' A
#
# COMPACT_ATOMS: atom_id res chain seq x y z
N MET A 1 -15.11 15.45 9.30
CA MET A 1 -14.99 14.47 8.23
C MET A 1 -13.93 13.43 8.53
N ILE A 2 -14.21 12.27 8.19
CA ILE A 2 -13.38 11.16 8.58
C ILE A 2 -12.56 10.69 7.39
N GLY A 3 -11.29 10.41 7.61
CA GLY A 3 -10.46 9.85 6.58
C GLY A 3 -10.87 8.42 6.26
N SER A 4 -10.66 8.03 5.01
CA SER A 4 -10.93 6.67 4.59
C SER A 4 -9.88 5.71 5.15
N LEU A 5 -10.29 4.48 5.37
CA LEU A 5 -9.37 3.42 5.75
C LEU A 5 -8.84 2.73 4.50
N TYR A 6 -7.56 2.49 4.50
CA TYR A 6 -6.90 1.76 3.43
C TYR A 6 -6.21 0.55 4.03
N THR A 7 -6.24 -0.55 3.32
CA THR A 7 -5.56 -1.77 3.75
C THR A 7 -4.29 -1.91 2.94
N VAL A 8 -3.16 -1.95 3.63
CA VAL A 8 -1.87 -2.17 3.00
C VAL A 8 -1.50 -3.62 3.26
N THR A 9 -1.38 -4.39 2.19
CA THR A 9 -1.02 -5.81 2.27
C THR A 9 0.43 -5.96 1.82
N PHE A 10 1.17 -6.78 2.51
CA PHE A 10 2.55 -7.04 2.12
C PHE A 10 2.92 -8.46 2.50
N ARG A 11 3.87 -9.00 1.76
CA ARG A 11 4.38 -10.32 2.03
C ARG A 11 5.33 -10.24 3.21
N GLY A 12 5.15 -11.12 4.17
CA GLY A 12 6.03 -11.16 5.33
C GLY A 12 7.44 -11.57 4.97
N SER A 13 8.31 -11.54 5.96
CA SER A 13 9.70 -11.96 5.79
C SER A 13 9.75 -13.41 5.31
N PRO A 14 10.74 -13.76 4.46
CA PRO A 14 10.91 -15.16 4.04
C PRO A 14 11.08 -16.13 5.20
N THR A 15 11.47 -15.64 6.36
CA THR A 15 11.64 -16.47 7.54
C THR A 15 10.35 -16.70 8.30
N GLU A 16 9.31 -15.95 7.99
CA GLU A 16 8.02 -16.14 8.63
C GLU A 16 7.25 -17.23 7.93
N ARG A 17 6.87 -18.25 8.71
CA ARG A 17 6.16 -19.40 8.17
C ARG A 17 4.67 -19.36 8.42
N LEU A 18 4.26 -18.64 9.45
CA LEU A 18 2.87 -18.69 9.91
C LEU A 18 1.97 -17.76 9.12
N SER A 19 2.52 -16.68 8.57
CA SER A 19 1.71 -15.71 7.87
C SER A 19 2.51 -15.13 6.70
N PRO A 20 2.39 -15.72 5.51
CA PRO A 20 3.11 -15.22 4.35
C PRO A 20 2.66 -13.83 3.92
N TYR A 21 1.46 -13.43 4.33
CA TYR A 21 0.94 -12.10 4.03
C TYR A 21 0.55 -11.41 5.32
N ALA A 22 0.91 -10.16 5.43
CA ALA A 22 0.48 -9.29 6.51
C ALA A 22 -0.36 -8.17 5.92
N ARG A 23 -1.29 -7.64 6.71
CA ARG A 23 -2.07 -6.49 6.27
C ARG A 23 -2.27 -5.56 7.45
N ASP A 24 -2.19 -4.27 7.16
CA ASP A 24 -2.41 -3.22 8.13
C ASP A 24 -3.44 -2.25 7.60
N GLU A 25 -4.29 -1.77 8.49
CA GLU A 25 -5.25 -0.74 8.16
C GLU A 25 -4.66 0.61 8.52
N VAL A 26 -4.70 1.54 7.58
CA VAL A 26 -4.11 2.86 7.74
C VAL A 26 -5.15 3.90 7.37
N LYS A 27 -5.32 4.89 8.22
CA LYS A 27 -6.22 5.99 7.94
C LYS A 27 -5.53 7.04 7.08
N GLY A 28 -6.21 7.42 6.02
CA GLY A 28 -5.72 8.48 5.15
C GLY A 28 -4.84 7.96 4.03
N LEU A 29 -5.06 8.54 2.86
CA LEU A 29 -4.36 8.11 1.65
C LEU A 29 -2.86 8.38 1.74
N ASP A 30 -2.49 9.56 2.24
CA ASP A 30 -1.08 9.93 2.38
C ASP A 30 -0.34 8.99 3.33
N ASN A 31 -1.00 8.64 4.43
CA ASN A 31 -0.41 7.72 5.40
C ASN A 31 -0.24 6.32 4.80
N ALA A 32 -1.23 5.87 4.05
CA ALA A 32 -1.15 4.58 3.39
C ALA A 32 0.00 4.54 2.38
N LEU A 33 0.15 5.62 1.61
CA LEU A 33 1.24 5.71 0.65
C LEU A 33 2.60 5.69 1.35
N THR A 34 2.75 6.48 2.41
CA THR A 34 4.01 6.53 3.15
C THR A 34 4.35 5.16 3.72
N TYR A 35 3.36 4.48 4.26
CA TYR A 35 3.57 3.15 4.82
C TYR A 35 4.00 2.16 3.74
N ALA A 36 3.30 2.15 2.62
CA ALA A 36 3.64 1.25 1.52
C ALA A 36 5.03 1.54 0.96
N CYS A 37 5.38 2.82 0.81
CA CYS A 37 6.71 3.20 0.32
C CYS A 37 7.81 2.74 1.26
N ASN A 38 7.58 2.85 2.56
CA ASN A 38 8.56 2.39 3.54
C ASN A 38 8.74 0.88 3.48
N LEU A 39 7.65 0.15 3.28
CA LEU A 39 7.74 -1.30 3.14
C LEU A 39 8.54 -1.69 1.89
N MET A 40 8.33 -0.99 0.78
CA MET A 40 9.07 -1.27 -0.43
C MET A 40 10.56 -0.95 -0.27
N ARG A 41 10.88 0.09 0.47
CA ARG A 41 12.28 0.40 0.77
C ARG A 41 12.94 -0.67 1.65
N ALA A 42 12.15 -1.31 2.48
CA ALA A 42 12.64 -2.39 3.34
C ALA A 42 12.81 -3.71 2.59
N GLY A 43 12.45 -3.75 1.31
CA GLY A 43 12.64 -4.93 0.49
C GLY A 43 11.39 -5.70 0.14
N HIS A 44 10.23 -5.25 0.61
CA HIS A 44 8.98 -5.88 0.22
C HIS A 44 8.64 -5.49 -1.21
N GLN A 45 8.41 -6.47 -2.05
CA GLN A 45 8.24 -6.22 -3.48
C GLN A 45 6.80 -5.96 -3.89
N ASP A 46 5.85 -6.52 -3.19
CA ASP A 46 4.46 -6.47 -3.60
C ASP A 46 3.65 -5.92 -2.43
N VAL A 47 3.34 -4.64 -2.49
CA VAL A 47 2.69 -3.92 -1.40
C VAL A 47 1.48 -3.16 -1.95
N PRO A 48 0.39 -3.87 -2.29
CA PRO A 48 -0.79 -3.17 -2.78
C PRO A 48 -1.50 -2.41 -1.66
N ILE A 49 -2.11 -1.29 -2.04
CA ILE A 49 -3.00 -0.53 -1.16
C ILE A 49 -4.42 -0.73 -1.66
N GLN A 50 -5.30 -1.16 -0.79
CA GLN A 50 -6.71 -1.41 -1.14
C GLN A 50 -7.59 -0.43 -0.39
N ASP A 51 -8.59 0.12 -1.08
CA ASP A 51 -9.55 1.02 -0.45
C ASP A 51 -10.75 0.23 0.12
N GLU A 52 -11.70 0.96 0.68
CA GLU A 52 -12.86 0.34 1.32
C GLU A 52 -13.81 -0.33 0.32
N THR A 53 -13.73 0.04 -0.94
CA THR A 53 -14.61 -0.52 -1.97
C THR A 53 -14.02 -1.76 -2.62
N GLY A 54 -12.80 -2.13 -2.28
CA GLY A 54 -12.14 -3.28 -2.87
C GLY A 54 -11.24 -2.94 -4.04
N LYS A 55 -11.17 -1.68 -4.43
CA LYS A 55 -10.25 -1.23 -5.47
C LYS A 55 -8.86 -1.10 -4.89
N SER A 56 -7.85 -1.29 -5.71
CA SER A 56 -6.48 -1.26 -5.24
C SER A 56 -5.54 -0.59 -6.23
N ILE A 57 -4.38 -0.23 -5.72
CA ILE A 57 -3.28 0.27 -6.54
C ILE A 57 -2.02 -0.49 -6.15
N SER A 58 -1.23 -0.86 -7.15
CA SER A 58 -0.02 -1.63 -6.92
C SER A 58 0.92 -1.50 -8.10
N GLY A 59 2.09 -2.13 -8.00
CA GLY A 59 3.03 -2.23 -9.10
C GLY A 59 3.67 -0.91 -9.50
N VAL A 60 3.83 -0.73 -10.81
CA VAL A 60 4.54 0.43 -11.36
C VAL A 60 3.87 1.74 -10.98
N LEU A 61 2.54 1.75 -10.98
CA LEU A 61 1.78 2.96 -10.66
C LEU A 61 2.04 3.40 -9.22
N LEU A 62 1.99 2.46 -8.28
CA LEU A 62 2.28 2.76 -6.89
C LEU A 62 3.72 3.21 -6.72
N MET A 63 4.64 2.57 -7.42
CA MET A 63 6.04 2.92 -7.36
C MET A 63 6.29 4.33 -7.86
N ALA A 64 5.60 4.74 -8.92
CA ALA A 64 5.68 6.11 -9.43
C ALA A 64 5.22 7.12 -8.39
N CYS A 65 4.15 6.79 -7.65
CA CYS A 65 3.69 7.65 -6.57
C CYS A 65 4.74 7.76 -5.46
N CYS A 66 5.40 6.66 -5.13
CA CYS A 66 6.44 6.67 -4.11
C CYS A 66 7.63 7.54 -4.50
N ARG A 67 7.91 7.61 -5.78
CA ARG A 67 9.03 8.42 -6.28
C ARG A 67 8.67 9.88 -6.49
N GLY A 68 7.43 10.24 -6.25
CA GLY A 68 6.97 11.60 -6.48
C GLY A 68 6.72 11.94 -7.93
N GLN A 69 6.69 10.95 -8.81
CA GLN A 69 6.46 11.15 -10.24
C GLN A 69 4.99 11.29 -10.57
N LYS A 70 4.13 10.83 -9.67
CA LYS A 70 2.69 10.87 -9.86
C LYS A 70 2.02 11.12 -8.52
N GLU A 71 0.98 11.94 -8.53
CA GLU A 71 0.22 12.20 -7.32
C GLU A 71 -0.75 11.04 -7.07
N LEU A 72 -0.77 10.55 -5.84
CA LEU A 72 -1.69 9.48 -5.48
C LEU A 72 -3.07 10.07 -5.21
N THR A 73 -4.03 9.65 -6.00
CA THR A 73 -5.42 10.07 -5.86
C THR A 73 -6.33 8.83 -5.87
N PRO A 74 -7.56 8.95 -5.34
CA PRO A 74 -8.48 7.82 -5.37
C PRO A 74 -8.80 7.30 -6.76
N ASP A 75 -8.66 8.13 -7.77
CA ASP A 75 -8.95 7.76 -9.16
C ASP A 75 -7.98 6.70 -9.70
N LEU A 76 -6.82 6.58 -9.09
CA LEU A 76 -5.82 5.61 -9.53
C LEU A 76 -6.14 4.19 -9.08
N PHE A 77 -7.04 4.04 -8.15
CA PHE A 77 -7.45 2.72 -7.66
C PHE A 77 -8.39 2.07 -8.67
N SER A 78 -8.20 0.82 -8.89
CA SER A 78 -9.04 0.07 -9.86
C SER A 78 -9.21 -1.39 -9.46
#